data_4736780f569e8b2ef8dffe0af37fccfd
#
_entry.id   4736780f569e8b2ef8dffe0af37fccfd
#
_cell.length_a   1.000
_cell.length_b   1.000
_cell.length_c   1.000
_cell.angle_alpha   90.00
_cell.angle_beta   90.00
_cell.angle_gamma   90.00
#
_symmetry.space_group_name_H-M   'P 1'
#
loop_
_entity.id
_entity.type
_entity.pdbx_description
1 polymer ?
#
loop_
_entity_poly.entity_id
_entity_poly.type
_entity_poly.pdbx_seq_one_letter_code
_entity_poly.pdbx_strand_id
1 'polypeptide(L)'
;ACYLSGAYGLWKPPLAVGLGGIGCFFYFFMVKALNADIDARYQKTKTVQHLCGIFTVVTALAIHLWAATLAWFAAYLGPRIGAEAAIAAVTAYQDDMLPTILPLYVPLVLVFGIHFGMLLAGKTRYPRWMLAFHPVTWNILLVAVPDIARAMQAPVAAWMSVMSQSSTNSAIVIWCIAAAIYERNHTS
;
A
#
# COMPACT_ATOMS: atom_id res chain seq x y z
N ALA A 1 -3.87 -18.55 11.68
CA ALA A 1 -4.68 -19.45 12.50
C ALA A 1 -6.16 -19.04 12.54
N CYS A 2 -6.53 -17.78 12.84
CA CYS A 2 -7.93 -17.38 13.01
C CYS A 2 -8.80 -17.48 11.73
N TYR A 3 -8.25 -17.30 10.55
CA TYR A 3 -8.98 -17.48 9.28
C TYR A 3 -9.43 -18.91 9.06
N LEU A 4 -8.62 -19.88 9.48
CA LEU A 4 -8.81 -21.29 9.19
C LEU A 4 -9.66 -22.02 10.27
N SER A 5 -9.88 -21.39 11.42
CA SER A 5 -10.60 -22.01 12.57
C SER A 5 -12.12 -21.84 12.51
N GLY A 6 -12.66 -21.11 11.54
CA GLY A 6 -14.07 -20.72 11.50
C GLY A 6 -14.46 -19.58 12.45
N ALA A 7 -13.54 -19.12 13.31
CA ALA A 7 -13.78 -17.98 14.20
C ALA A 7 -13.76 -16.63 13.46
N TYR A 8 -13.23 -16.59 12.23
CA TYR A 8 -13.19 -15.39 11.42
C TYR A 8 -14.51 -15.22 10.66
N GLY A 9 -15.29 -14.22 11.03
CA GLY A 9 -16.59 -13.97 10.40
C GLY A 9 -16.46 -13.64 8.90
N LEU A 10 -17.19 -14.34 8.04
CA LEU A 10 -17.17 -14.17 6.58
C LEU A 10 -17.62 -12.78 6.08
N TRP A 11 -18.22 -11.96 6.96
CA TRP A 11 -18.60 -10.58 6.66
C TRP A 11 -17.42 -9.59 6.70
N LYS A 12 -16.32 -9.95 7.37
CA LYS A 12 -15.15 -9.08 7.55
C LYS A 12 -14.43 -8.76 6.24
N PRO A 13 -14.11 -9.72 5.34
CA PRO A 13 -13.48 -9.39 4.07
C PRO A 13 -14.33 -8.46 3.18
N PRO A 14 -15.64 -8.68 2.96
CA PRO A 14 -16.47 -7.72 2.24
C PRO A 14 -16.51 -6.32 2.87
N LEU A 15 -16.57 -6.24 4.21
CA LEU A 15 -16.46 -4.95 4.90
C LEU A 15 -15.10 -4.28 4.65
N ALA A 16 -14.01 -5.03 4.69
CA ALA A 16 -12.68 -4.52 4.39
C ALA A 16 -12.56 -3.99 2.95
N VAL A 17 -13.22 -4.62 1.97
CA VAL A 17 -13.32 -4.09 0.60
C VAL A 17 -14.06 -2.77 0.57
N GLY A 18 -15.19 -2.66 1.25
CA GLY A 18 -15.97 -1.41 1.31
C GLY A 18 -15.17 -0.26 1.93
N LEU A 19 -14.54 -0.50 3.07
CA LEU A 19 -13.68 0.48 3.74
C LEU A 19 -12.42 0.80 2.91
N GLY A 20 -11.81 -0.22 2.30
CA GLY A 20 -10.68 -0.05 1.38
C GLY A 20 -11.05 0.77 0.15
N GLY A 21 -12.25 0.57 -0.41
CA GLY A 21 -12.77 1.37 -1.53
C GLY A 21 -12.90 2.86 -1.17
N ILE A 22 -13.43 3.16 0.02
CA ILE A 22 -13.46 4.53 0.55
C ILE A 22 -12.03 5.07 0.69
N GLY A 23 -11.11 4.27 1.24
CA GLY A 23 -9.69 4.63 1.36
C GLY A 23 -9.05 4.92 0.00
N CYS A 24 -9.32 4.11 -1.02
CA CYS A 24 -8.81 4.32 -2.38
C CYS A 24 -9.29 5.64 -2.99
N PHE A 25 -10.49 6.10 -2.65
CA PHE A 25 -10.97 7.41 -3.07
C PHE A 25 -10.08 8.55 -2.54
N PHE A 26 -9.57 8.42 -1.32
CA PHE A 26 -8.63 9.40 -0.77
C PHE A 26 -7.27 9.39 -1.46
N TYR A 27 -6.88 8.33 -2.14
CA TYR A 27 -5.67 8.32 -2.98
C TYR A 27 -5.72 9.35 -4.10
N PHE A 28 -6.91 9.69 -4.60
CA PHE A 28 -7.07 10.76 -5.58
C PHE A 28 -6.54 12.10 -5.06
N PHE A 29 -6.89 12.44 -3.83
CA PHE A 29 -6.40 13.68 -3.20
C PHE A 29 -4.89 13.64 -2.94
N MET A 30 -4.38 12.50 -2.48
CA MET A 30 -2.93 12.28 -2.31
C MET A 30 -2.18 12.48 -3.63
N VAL A 31 -2.62 11.83 -4.71
CA VAL A 31 -1.98 11.95 -6.03
C VAL A 31 -2.01 13.39 -6.52
N LYS A 32 -3.14 14.08 -6.32
CA LYS A 32 -3.26 15.50 -6.66
C LYS A 32 -2.27 16.37 -5.87
N ALA A 33 -2.10 16.09 -4.58
CA ALA A 33 -1.14 16.79 -3.74
C ALA A 33 0.30 16.52 -4.20
N LEU A 34 0.71 15.26 -4.38
CA LEU A 34 2.03 14.90 -4.88
C LEU A 34 2.34 15.53 -6.24
N ASN A 35 1.34 15.61 -7.13
CA ASN A 35 1.50 16.27 -8.42
C ASN A 35 1.67 17.78 -8.29
N ALA A 36 0.95 18.42 -7.36
CA ALA A 36 1.05 19.85 -7.09
C ALA A 36 2.44 20.24 -6.54
N ASP A 37 3.10 19.33 -5.83
CA ASP A 37 4.43 19.53 -5.24
C ASP A 37 5.55 19.68 -6.28
N ILE A 38 5.38 19.06 -7.44
CA ILE A 38 6.39 19.13 -8.52
C ILE A 38 6.38 20.53 -9.14
N ASP A 39 7.56 21.08 -9.33
CA ASP A 39 7.76 22.40 -9.95
C ASP A 39 7.05 22.46 -11.32
N ALA A 40 6.37 23.58 -11.57
CA ALA A 40 5.57 23.81 -12.78
C ALA A 40 6.37 23.69 -14.09
N ARG A 41 7.69 23.89 -14.04
CA ARG A 41 8.59 23.73 -15.20
C ARG A 41 8.62 22.29 -15.73
N TYR A 42 8.23 21.30 -14.93
CA TYR A 42 8.25 19.87 -15.29
C TYR A 42 6.88 19.35 -15.71
N GLN A 43 6.19 20.08 -16.59
CA GLN A 43 4.81 19.79 -17.00
C GLN A 43 4.62 18.37 -17.55
N LYS A 44 5.57 17.86 -18.35
CA LYS A 44 5.49 16.49 -18.88
C LYS A 44 5.49 15.45 -17.76
N THR A 45 6.37 15.61 -16.77
CA THR A 45 6.45 14.73 -15.60
C THR A 45 5.14 14.79 -14.79
N LYS A 46 4.61 15.99 -14.59
CA LYS A 46 3.30 16.18 -13.91
C LYS A 46 2.18 15.47 -14.63
N THR A 47 2.13 15.52 -15.96
CA THR A 47 1.12 14.82 -16.76
C THR A 47 1.23 13.32 -16.61
N VAL A 48 2.44 12.75 -16.72
CA VAL A 48 2.67 11.31 -16.54
C VAL A 48 2.27 10.87 -15.11
N GLN A 49 2.70 11.62 -14.10
CA GLN A 49 2.34 11.31 -12.72
C GLN A 49 0.84 11.39 -12.48
N HIS A 50 0.15 12.37 -13.06
CA HIS A 50 -1.30 12.50 -12.96
C HIS A 50 -2.03 11.30 -13.58
N LEU A 51 -1.63 10.87 -14.77
CA LEU A 51 -2.18 9.68 -15.42
C LEU A 51 -1.94 8.41 -14.60
N CYS A 52 -0.70 8.19 -14.14
CA CYS A 52 -0.39 7.08 -13.25
C CYS A 52 -1.23 7.13 -11.97
N GLY A 53 -1.49 8.34 -11.45
CA GLY A 53 -2.33 8.53 -10.27
C GLY A 53 -3.77 8.12 -10.49
N ILE A 54 -4.37 8.46 -11.61
CA ILE A 54 -5.73 8.02 -11.97
C ILE A 54 -5.79 6.48 -12.01
N PHE A 55 -4.82 5.86 -12.70
CA PHE A 55 -4.74 4.39 -12.75
C PHE A 55 -4.51 3.78 -11.36
N THR A 56 -3.72 4.42 -10.51
CA THR A 56 -3.49 3.96 -9.13
C THR A 56 -4.80 3.85 -8.33
N VAL A 57 -5.70 4.82 -8.44
CA VAL A 57 -6.99 4.78 -7.72
C VAL A 57 -7.81 3.55 -8.14
N VAL A 58 -7.86 3.27 -9.45
CA VAL A 58 -8.62 2.13 -9.99
C VAL A 58 -7.96 0.80 -9.61
N THR A 59 -6.64 0.69 -9.79
CA THR A 59 -5.91 -0.56 -9.53
C THR A 59 -5.81 -0.87 -8.04
N ALA A 60 -5.73 0.14 -7.17
CA ALA A 60 -5.75 -0.07 -5.72
C ALA A 60 -7.03 -0.75 -5.25
N LEU A 61 -8.20 -0.37 -5.80
CA LEU A 61 -9.45 -1.05 -5.48
C LEU A 61 -9.43 -2.52 -5.92
N ALA A 62 -8.91 -2.82 -7.11
CA ALA A 62 -8.79 -4.20 -7.62
C ALA A 62 -7.86 -5.04 -6.73
N ILE A 63 -6.74 -4.47 -6.27
CA ILE A 63 -5.81 -5.13 -5.34
C ILE A 63 -6.49 -5.41 -3.99
N HIS A 64 -7.25 -4.45 -3.45
CA HIS A 64 -7.99 -4.66 -2.20
C HIS A 64 -9.05 -5.76 -2.33
N LEU A 65 -9.78 -5.78 -3.45
CA LEU A 65 -10.76 -6.82 -3.72
C LEU A 65 -10.10 -8.20 -3.79
N TRP A 66 -8.97 -8.32 -4.50
CA TRP A 66 -8.22 -9.57 -4.58
C TRP A 66 -7.72 -10.04 -3.21
N ALA A 67 -7.09 -9.17 -2.42
CA ALA A 67 -6.59 -9.50 -1.09
C ALA A 67 -7.73 -9.96 -0.14
N ALA A 68 -8.88 -9.28 -0.19
CA ALA A 68 -10.05 -9.67 0.59
C ALA A 68 -10.65 -11.00 0.11
N THR A 69 -10.59 -11.30 -1.19
CA THR A 69 -11.03 -12.59 -1.75
C THR A 69 -10.16 -13.73 -1.21
N LEU A 70 -8.84 -13.58 -1.13
CA LEU A 70 -7.96 -14.56 -0.50
C LEU A 70 -8.34 -14.82 0.97
N ALA A 71 -8.58 -13.75 1.74
CA ALA A 71 -8.98 -13.86 3.13
C ALA A 71 -10.36 -14.54 3.28
N TRP A 72 -11.29 -14.23 2.39
CA TRP A 72 -12.61 -14.85 2.36
C TRP A 72 -12.52 -16.34 2.02
N PHE A 73 -11.75 -16.73 1.01
CA PHE A 73 -11.55 -18.14 0.65
C PHE A 73 -10.92 -18.92 1.79
N ALA A 74 -9.88 -18.39 2.44
CA ALA A 74 -9.26 -19.03 3.58
C ALA A 74 -10.28 -19.26 4.71
N ALA A 75 -11.09 -18.26 5.03
CA ALA A 75 -12.12 -18.33 6.07
C ALA A 75 -13.30 -19.27 5.70
N TYR A 76 -13.65 -19.34 4.42
CA TYR A 76 -14.72 -20.19 3.92
C TYR A 76 -14.30 -21.66 3.83
N LEU A 77 -13.10 -21.94 3.31
CA LEU A 77 -12.63 -23.31 3.07
C LEU A 77 -12.09 -23.97 4.35
N GLY A 78 -11.39 -23.23 5.22
CA GLY A 78 -10.73 -23.79 6.39
C GLY A 78 -11.59 -24.72 7.23
N PRO A 79 -12.81 -24.31 7.65
CA PRO A 79 -13.71 -25.18 8.44
C PRO A 79 -14.32 -26.33 7.64
N ARG A 80 -14.30 -26.29 6.30
CA ARG A 80 -14.97 -27.26 5.42
C ARG A 80 -14.07 -28.38 4.94
N ILE A 81 -12.81 -28.05 4.63
CA ILE A 81 -11.87 -29.03 4.04
C ILE A 81 -10.61 -29.21 4.88
N GLY A 82 -10.53 -28.54 6.03
CA GLY A 82 -9.34 -28.55 6.90
C GLY A 82 -8.32 -27.48 6.52
N ALA A 83 -7.49 -27.11 7.48
CA ALA A 83 -6.56 -25.98 7.36
C ALA A 83 -5.51 -26.18 6.25
N GLU A 84 -4.94 -27.37 6.16
CA GLU A 84 -3.88 -27.69 5.19
C GLU A 84 -4.41 -27.61 3.75
N ALA A 85 -5.54 -28.28 3.46
CA ALA A 85 -6.15 -28.25 2.14
C ALA A 85 -6.63 -26.84 1.77
N ALA A 86 -7.14 -26.07 2.73
CA ALA A 86 -7.55 -24.69 2.51
C ALA A 86 -6.35 -23.78 2.18
N ILE A 87 -5.22 -23.93 2.88
CA ILE A 87 -3.99 -23.19 2.58
C ILE A 87 -3.51 -23.54 1.16
N ALA A 88 -3.43 -24.81 0.82
CA ALA A 88 -3.01 -25.25 -0.51
C ALA A 88 -3.88 -24.66 -1.62
N ALA A 89 -5.22 -24.69 -1.46
CA ALA A 89 -6.16 -24.13 -2.43
C ALA A 89 -6.01 -22.60 -2.56
N VAL A 90 -5.86 -21.88 -1.46
CA VAL A 90 -5.69 -20.41 -1.49
C VAL A 90 -4.35 -20.03 -2.10
N THR A 91 -3.28 -20.78 -1.81
CA THR A 91 -1.95 -20.55 -2.39
C THR A 91 -1.97 -20.79 -3.90
N ALA A 92 -2.57 -21.90 -4.35
CA ALA A 92 -2.70 -22.17 -5.79
C ALA A 92 -3.47 -21.04 -6.51
N TYR A 93 -4.59 -20.59 -5.95
CA TYR A 93 -5.33 -19.44 -6.50
C TYR A 93 -4.49 -18.16 -6.53
N GLN A 94 -3.72 -17.91 -5.46
CA GLN A 94 -2.82 -16.76 -5.39
C GLN A 94 -1.76 -16.81 -6.50
N ASP A 95 -1.13 -17.96 -6.70
CA ASP A 95 -0.08 -18.16 -7.69
C ASP A 95 -0.62 -17.99 -9.11
N ASP A 96 -1.78 -18.54 -9.39
CA ASP A 96 -2.46 -18.42 -10.70
C ASP A 96 -2.85 -16.97 -11.01
N MET A 97 -3.27 -16.21 -10.00
CA MET A 97 -3.68 -14.81 -10.16
C MET A 97 -2.55 -13.81 -10.13
N LEU A 98 -1.39 -14.17 -9.60
CA LEU A 98 -0.25 -13.25 -9.40
C LEU A 98 0.20 -12.56 -10.70
N PRO A 99 0.32 -13.24 -11.87
CA PRO A 99 0.69 -12.58 -13.12
C PRO A 99 -0.29 -11.49 -13.56
N THR A 100 -1.57 -11.61 -13.19
CA THR A 100 -2.62 -10.62 -13.49
C THR A 100 -2.60 -9.45 -12.52
N ILE A 101 -2.29 -9.72 -11.25
CA ILE A 101 -2.34 -8.73 -10.17
C ILE A 101 -1.06 -7.88 -10.11
N LEU A 102 0.11 -8.47 -10.39
CA LEU A 102 1.39 -7.74 -10.34
C LEU A 102 1.41 -6.47 -11.20
N PRO A 103 0.93 -6.47 -12.46
CA PRO A 103 0.89 -5.25 -13.26
C PRO A 103 0.04 -4.12 -12.66
N LEU A 104 -0.94 -4.44 -11.82
CA LEU A 104 -1.79 -3.44 -11.17
C LEU A 104 -1.02 -2.58 -10.15
N TYR A 105 0.14 -3.03 -9.67
CA TYR A 105 1.01 -2.24 -8.79
C TYR A 105 1.86 -1.21 -9.56
N VAL A 106 2.04 -1.38 -10.88
CA VAL A 106 2.90 -0.51 -11.68
C VAL A 106 2.52 0.97 -11.57
N PRO A 107 1.25 1.38 -11.70
CA PRO A 107 0.87 2.78 -11.55
C PRO A 107 1.24 3.36 -10.18
N LEU A 108 1.03 2.60 -9.10
CA LEU A 108 1.37 2.99 -7.74
C LEU A 108 2.88 3.20 -7.57
N VAL A 109 3.68 2.25 -8.07
CA VAL A 109 5.16 2.34 -8.05
C VAL A 109 5.63 3.56 -8.84
N LEU A 110 5.04 3.82 -9.99
CA LEU A 110 5.38 4.99 -10.82
C LEU A 110 5.02 6.31 -10.14
N VAL A 111 3.85 6.43 -9.52
CA VAL A 111 3.44 7.64 -8.80
C VAL A 111 4.46 7.99 -7.71
N PHE A 112 4.78 7.04 -6.85
CA PHE A 112 5.73 7.28 -5.77
C PHE A 112 7.18 7.40 -6.29
N GLY A 113 7.57 6.60 -7.27
CA GLY A 113 8.92 6.63 -7.86
C GLY A 113 9.21 7.95 -8.57
N ILE A 114 8.27 8.48 -9.34
CA ILE A 114 8.38 9.79 -10.01
C ILE A 114 8.53 10.89 -8.95
N HIS A 115 7.64 10.94 -7.96
CA HIS A 115 7.70 11.98 -6.93
C HIS A 115 8.98 11.86 -6.10
N PHE A 116 9.41 10.66 -5.72
CA PHE A 116 10.67 10.41 -5.04
C PHE A 116 11.88 10.94 -5.84
N GLY A 117 11.94 10.62 -7.14
CA GLY A 117 13.00 11.10 -8.04
C GLY A 117 13.00 12.63 -8.17
N MET A 118 11.84 13.26 -8.26
CA MET A 118 11.71 14.71 -8.32
C MET A 118 12.14 15.38 -7.02
N LEU A 119 11.77 14.81 -5.87
CA LEU A 119 12.20 15.27 -4.55
C LEU A 119 13.72 15.11 -4.36
N LEU A 120 14.28 13.97 -4.73
CA LEU A 120 15.73 13.73 -4.71
C LEU A 120 16.50 14.73 -5.57
N ALA A 121 15.96 15.05 -6.75
CA ALA A 121 16.54 16.03 -7.66
C ALA A 121 16.35 17.50 -7.19
N GLY A 122 15.61 17.75 -6.10
CA GLY A 122 15.28 19.10 -5.62
C GLY A 122 14.34 19.87 -6.56
N LYS A 123 13.42 19.14 -7.23
CA LYS A 123 12.47 19.66 -8.22
C LYS A 123 11.04 19.69 -7.70
N THR A 124 10.90 19.71 -6.38
CA THR A 124 9.64 19.84 -5.65
C THR A 124 9.70 21.03 -4.71
N ARG A 125 8.56 21.44 -4.17
CA ARG A 125 8.48 22.48 -3.13
C ARG A 125 9.07 22.05 -1.78
N TYR A 126 9.20 20.73 -1.55
CA TYR A 126 9.77 20.21 -0.32
C TYR A 126 11.29 20.08 -0.41
N PRO A 127 12.00 20.28 0.71
CA PRO A 127 13.45 20.07 0.77
C PRO A 127 13.79 18.59 0.74
N ARG A 128 15.00 18.26 0.28
CA ARG A 128 15.45 16.85 0.11
C ARG A 128 15.40 16.02 1.39
N TRP A 129 15.55 16.61 2.57
CA TRP A 129 15.49 15.84 3.82
C TRP A 129 14.11 15.19 4.05
N MET A 130 13.05 15.69 3.39
CA MET A 130 11.72 15.07 3.39
C MET A 130 11.70 13.65 2.77
N LEU A 131 12.77 13.25 2.05
CA LEU A 131 12.95 11.86 1.61
C LEU A 131 12.90 10.86 2.78
N ALA A 132 13.34 11.26 3.98
CA ALA A 132 13.25 10.43 5.17
C ALA A 132 11.80 10.05 5.54
N PHE A 133 10.81 10.86 5.14
CA PHE A 133 9.38 10.66 5.42
C PHE A 133 8.62 10.20 4.17
N HIS A 134 9.30 10.06 3.03
CA HIS A 134 8.66 9.72 1.76
C HIS A 134 8.06 8.31 1.79
N PRO A 135 6.88 8.09 1.12
CA PRO A 135 6.24 6.79 1.11
C PRO A 135 7.11 5.63 0.62
N VAL A 136 8.03 5.86 -0.34
CA VAL A 136 8.98 4.84 -0.79
C VAL A 136 9.90 4.41 0.36
N THR A 137 10.48 5.35 1.08
CA THR A 137 11.38 5.07 2.22
C THR A 137 10.69 4.25 3.30
N TRP A 138 9.51 4.70 3.73
CA TRP A 138 8.76 4.02 4.79
C TRP A 138 8.15 2.70 4.34
N ASN A 139 7.75 2.58 3.07
CA ASN A 139 7.29 1.30 2.54
C ASN A 139 8.40 0.24 2.60
N ILE A 140 9.61 0.59 2.16
CA ILE A 140 10.78 -0.30 2.25
C ILE A 140 11.07 -0.68 3.71
N LEU A 141 11.08 0.28 4.62
CA LEU A 141 11.35 0.02 6.05
C LEU A 141 10.26 -0.88 6.67
N LEU A 142 8.99 -0.57 6.43
CA LEU A 142 7.87 -1.32 6.99
C LEU A 142 7.76 -2.74 6.44
N VAL A 143 8.30 -3.02 5.25
CA VAL A 143 8.40 -4.36 4.68
C VAL A 143 9.65 -5.08 5.17
N ALA A 144 10.82 -4.44 5.12
CA ALA A 144 12.10 -5.08 5.44
C ALA A 144 12.28 -5.37 6.94
N VAL A 145 11.85 -4.45 7.83
CA VAL A 145 12.05 -4.61 9.27
C VAL A 145 11.34 -5.83 9.86
N PRO A 146 10.08 -6.16 9.49
CA PRO A 146 9.44 -7.41 9.92
C PRO A 146 10.18 -8.67 9.47
N ASP A 147 10.75 -8.66 8.26
CA ASP A 147 11.48 -9.82 7.75
C ASP A 147 12.82 -10.00 8.48
N ILE A 148 13.51 -8.91 8.76
CA ILE A 148 14.72 -8.91 9.59
C ILE A 148 14.38 -9.40 11.01
N ALA A 149 13.32 -8.90 11.63
CA ALA A 149 12.89 -9.33 12.95
C ALA A 149 12.54 -10.81 12.99
N ARG A 150 11.92 -11.34 11.93
CA ARG A 150 11.62 -12.77 11.79
C ARG A 150 12.90 -13.61 11.67
N ALA A 151 13.85 -13.17 10.85
CA ALA A 151 15.14 -13.82 10.69
C ALA A 151 15.94 -13.86 12.01
N MET A 152 15.79 -12.83 12.84
CA MET A 152 16.38 -12.73 14.17
C MET A 152 15.56 -13.45 15.26
N GLN A 153 14.47 -14.12 14.92
CA GLN A 153 13.53 -14.77 15.85
C GLN A 153 13.00 -13.83 16.96
N ALA A 154 12.89 -12.54 16.66
CA ALA A 154 12.43 -11.56 17.63
C ALA A 154 10.96 -11.80 18.03
N PRO A 155 10.60 -11.73 19.34
CA PRO A 155 9.23 -12.00 19.80
C PRO A 155 8.17 -11.09 19.15
N VAL A 156 8.57 -9.90 18.72
CA VAL A 156 7.69 -8.91 18.08
C VAL A 156 7.46 -9.14 16.59
N ALA A 157 8.16 -10.10 15.95
CA ALA A 157 8.10 -10.33 14.51
C ALA A 157 6.67 -10.57 14.00
N ALA A 158 5.83 -11.27 14.77
CA ALA A 158 4.44 -11.54 14.42
C ALA A 158 3.60 -10.25 14.33
N TRP A 159 3.78 -9.32 15.26
CA TRP A 159 3.12 -8.01 15.25
C TRP A 159 3.61 -7.13 14.12
N MET A 160 4.92 -7.11 13.88
CA MET A 160 5.52 -6.33 12.80
C MET A 160 5.07 -6.83 11.42
N SER A 161 4.80 -8.12 11.26
CA SER A 161 4.28 -8.70 10.01
C SER A 161 2.88 -8.19 9.67
N VAL A 162 2.05 -7.84 10.66
CA VAL A 162 0.75 -7.17 10.42
C VAL A 162 0.96 -5.77 9.86
N MET A 163 1.98 -5.04 10.34
CA MET A 163 2.30 -3.70 9.82
C MET A 163 2.79 -3.74 8.37
N SER A 164 3.51 -4.78 7.95
CA SER A 164 3.99 -4.90 6.57
C SER A 164 2.84 -4.98 5.56
N GLN A 165 1.73 -5.61 5.92
CA GLN A 165 0.53 -5.69 5.06
C GLN A 165 -0.15 -4.33 4.85
N SER A 166 0.05 -3.39 5.77
CA SER A 166 -0.47 -2.02 5.70
C SER A 166 0.62 -1.00 5.36
N SER A 167 1.79 -1.45 4.92
CA SER A 167 2.99 -0.62 4.75
C SER A 167 2.74 0.61 3.88
N THR A 168 2.09 0.44 2.72
CA THR A 168 1.80 1.53 1.80
C THR A 168 0.89 2.58 2.44
N ASN A 169 -0.19 2.17 3.10
CA ASN A 169 -1.12 3.10 3.75
C ASN A 169 -0.44 3.84 4.90
N SER A 170 0.33 3.12 5.72
CA SER A 170 1.09 3.70 6.84
C SER A 170 2.14 4.70 6.35
N ALA A 171 2.86 4.37 5.28
CA ALA A 171 3.85 5.24 4.66
C ALA A 171 3.22 6.54 4.11
N ILE A 172 2.03 6.44 3.50
CA ILE A 172 1.27 7.61 3.04
C ILE A 172 0.87 8.51 4.21
N VAL A 173 0.37 7.93 5.30
CA VAL A 173 -0.01 8.70 6.51
C VAL A 173 1.19 9.43 7.09
N ILE A 174 2.34 8.78 7.20
CA ILE A 174 3.59 9.39 7.67
C ILE A 174 3.97 10.59 6.78
N TRP A 175 3.91 10.43 5.46
CA TRP A 175 4.17 11.52 4.53
C TRP A 175 3.20 12.69 4.73
N CYS A 176 1.90 12.42 4.80
CA CYS A 176 0.89 13.46 4.98
C CYS A 176 1.10 14.26 6.27
N ILE A 177 1.44 13.58 7.38
CA ILE A 177 1.74 14.23 8.66
C ILE A 177 3.00 15.11 8.52
N ALA A 178 4.08 14.57 7.95
CA ALA A 178 5.34 15.31 7.77
C ALA A 178 5.16 16.54 6.87
N ALA A 179 4.41 16.39 5.77
CA ALA A 179 4.10 17.47 4.85
C ALA A 179 3.26 18.56 5.52
N ALA A 180 2.22 18.18 6.27
CA ALA A 180 1.38 19.13 6.99
C ALA A 180 2.17 19.91 8.06
N ILE A 181 3.06 19.27 8.80
CA ILE A 181 3.94 19.92 9.78
C ILE A 181 4.89 20.89 9.07
N TYR A 182 5.48 20.46 7.96
CA TYR A 182 6.37 21.30 7.16
C TYR A 182 5.66 22.57 6.67
N GLU A 183 4.49 22.42 6.06
CA GLU A 183 3.71 23.54 5.54
C GLU A 183 3.31 24.52 6.64
N ARG A 184 2.79 24.03 7.77
CA ARG A 184 2.43 24.88 8.89
C ARG A 184 3.58 25.77 9.37
N ASN A 185 4.82 25.25 9.33
CA ASN A 185 6.00 25.97 9.84
C ASN A 185 6.63 26.91 8.79
N HIS A 186 6.25 26.86 7.52
CA HIS A 186 6.86 27.63 6.45
C HIS A 186 5.87 28.51 5.64
N THR A 187 4.58 28.45 5.93
CA THR A 187 3.54 29.25 5.27
C THR A 187 2.91 30.32 6.20
N SER A 188 3.41 30.46 7.43
CA SER A 188 2.99 31.51 8.40
C SER A 188 3.79 32.79 8.23
#